data_2606b97ca0b30b35ca29feed705dbdad
#
_entry.id   2606b97ca0b30b35ca29feed705dbdad
#
_cell.length_a   1.000
_cell.length_b   1.000
_cell.length_c   1.000
_cell.angle_alpha   90.00
_cell.angle_beta   90.00
_cell.angle_gamma   90.00
#
_symmetry.space_group_name_H-M   'P 1'
#
loop_
_entity.id
_entity.type
_entity.pdbx_description
1 polymer ?
#
loop_
_entity_poly.entity_id
_entity_poly.type
_entity_poly.pdbx_seq_one_letter_code
_entity_poly.pdbx_strand_id
1 'polypeptide(L)'
;MELIEVILSKENLNRAYKKVVANKGASGVDGVTVEELGDYIRENKDVIVTSIRNKTYMPKPVRRVYIPKDNGKQRPLGIPTALDRTIQQAIAQPISDIYEEIFSEYSYGFRPGRSCHDAIRQALCYLNNGYEWVVDIDIEQFFDRVNHDKLIQILREQVNDSTTLNLIRKYLKAGVMENGLEKARSEERR
;
A
#
# COMPACT_ATOMS: atom_id res chain seq x y z
N MET A 1 15.62 -3.03 -17.68
CA MET A 1 14.18 -2.85 -17.93
C MET A 1 13.68 -1.85 -16.88
N GLU A 2 12.91 -0.85 -17.27
CA GLU A 2 12.35 0.11 -16.31
C GLU A 2 11.38 -0.62 -15.37
N LEU A 3 11.34 -0.26 -14.09
CA LEU A 3 10.51 -0.93 -13.08
C LEU A 3 9.03 -0.84 -13.43
N ILE A 4 8.59 0.26 -14.04
CA ILE A 4 7.21 0.43 -14.48
C ILE A 4 6.78 -0.65 -15.48
N GLU A 5 7.67 -1.11 -16.37
CA GLU A 5 7.32 -2.17 -17.31
C GLU A 5 7.20 -3.55 -16.63
N VAL A 6 7.97 -3.78 -15.56
CA VAL A 6 7.78 -4.97 -14.71
C VAL A 6 6.43 -4.89 -14.00
N ILE A 7 6.09 -3.72 -13.41
CA ILE A 7 4.82 -3.47 -12.74
C ILE A 7 3.63 -3.70 -13.69
N LEU A 8 3.72 -3.20 -14.92
CA LEU A 8 2.66 -3.28 -15.93
C LEU A 8 2.68 -4.57 -16.74
N SER A 9 3.62 -5.48 -16.49
CA SER A 9 3.67 -6.77 -17.18
C SER A 9 2.38 -7.57 -16.93
N LYS A 10 1.95 -8.34 -17.94
CA LYS A 10 0.75 -9.17 -17.87
C LYS A 10 0.80 -10.15 -16.67
N GLU A 11 1.96 -10.71 -16.41
CA GLU A 11 2.16 -11.66 -15.32
C GLU A 11 1.95 -10.98 -13.96
N ASN A 12 2.61 -9.84 -13.73
CA ASN A 12 2.54 -9.11 -12.49
C ASN A 12 1.14 -8.56 -12.22
N LEU A 13 0.48 -7.97 -13.25
CA LEU A 13 -0.90 -7.48 -13.14
C LEU A 13 -1.89 -8.61 -12.84
N ASN A 14 -1.76 -9.77 -13.48
CA ASN A 14 -2.60 -10.93 -13.19
C ASN A 14 -2.42 -11.45 -11.77
N ARG A 15 -1.18 -11.49 -11.26
CA ARG A 15 -0.88 -11.86 -9.87
C ARG A 15 -1.52 -10.88 -8.89
N ALA A 16 -1.41 -9.58 -9.16
CA ALA A 16 -2.03 -8.53 -8.35
C ALA A 16 -3.57 -8.62 -8.35
N TYR A 17 -4.18 -8.77 -9.52
CA TYR A 17 -5.61 -8.97 -9.67
C TYR A 17 -6.12 -10.16 -8.87
N LYS A 18 -5.51 -11.34 -9.03
CA LYS A 18 -5.89 -12.55 -8.29
C LYS A 18 -5.84 -12.34 -6.77
N LYS A 19 -4.81 -11.63 -6.28
CA LYS A 19 -4.66 -11.34 -4.85
C LYS A 19 -5.76 -10.40 -4.34
N VAL A 20 -6.12 -9.37 -5.11
CA VAL A 20 -7.21 -8.44 -4.75
C VAL A 20 -8.57 -9.13 -4.75
N VAL A 21 -8.86 -9.96 -5.76
CA VAL A 21 -10.11 -10.72 -5.83
C VAL A 21 -10.21 -11.74 -4.69
N ALA A 22 -9.13 -12.45 -4.37
CA ALA A 22 -9.11 -13.42 -3.26
C ALA A 22 -9.41 -12.77 -1.90
N ASN A 23 -9.07 -11.50 -1.71
CA ASN A 23 -9.36 -10.77 -0.46
C ASN A 23 -10.82 -10.33 -0.30
N LYS A 24 -11.67 -10.44 -1.32
CA LYS A 24 -13.11 -10.12 -1.30
C LYS A 24 -13.45 -8.79 -0.62
N GLY A 25 -12.60 -7.77 -0.82
CA GLY A 25 -12.77 -6.47 -0.15
C GLY A 25 -13.91 -5.64 -0.75
N ALA A 26 -14.50 -4.77 0.07
CA ALA A 26 -15.59 -3.88 -0.34
C ALA A 26 -15.19 -2.94 -1.51
N SER A 27 -16.17 -2.46 -2.28
CA SER A 27 -15.99 -1.47 -3.34
C SER A 27 -15.52 -0.11 -2.80
N GLY A 28 -14.78 0.64 -3.63
CA GLY A 28 -14.38 2.01 -3.34
C GLY A 28 -15.48 3.04 -3.64
N VAL A 29 -15.07 4.26 -3.99
CA VAL A 29 -15.98 5.37 -4.32
C VAL A 29 -16.71 5.19 -5.66
N ASP A 30 -16.19 4.34 -6.54
CA ASP A 30 -16.77 4.06 -7.87
C ASP A 30 -17.84 2.97 -7.85
N GLY A 31 -18.01 2.28 -6.72
CA GLY A 31 -18.97 1.21 -6.58
C GLY A 31 -18.57 -0.11 -7.26
N VAL A 32 -17.47 -0.15 -8.04
CA VAL A 32 -17.02 -1.36 -8.75
C VAL A 32 -16.59 -2.41 -7.72
N THR A 33 -17.25 -3.57 -7.78
CA THR A 33 -16.97 -4.71 -6.91
C THR A 33 -15.78 -5.54 -7.41
N VAL A 34 -15.29 -6.46 -6.59
CA VAL A 34 -14.20 -7.36 -7.02
C VAL A 34 -14.67 -8.38 -8.05
N GLU A 35 -15.94 -8.71 -8.08
CA GLU A 35 -16.59 -9.58 -9.07
C GLU A 35 -16.64 -8.91 -10.45
N GLU A 36 -16.96 -7.63 -10.50
CA GLU A 36 -17.02 -6.81 -11.73
C GLU A 36 -15.66 -6.34 -12.23
N LEU A 37 -14.64 -6.36 -11.36
CA LEU A 37 -13.30 -5.84 -11.66
C LEU A 37 -12.68 -6.47 -12.91
N GLY A 38 -12.92 -7.76 -13.13
CA GLY A 38 -12.36 -8.49 -14.29
C GLY A 38 -12.85 -7.94 -15.63
N ASP A 39 -14.16 -7.66 -15.73
CA ASP A 39 -14.77 -7.08 -16.92
C ASP A 39 -14.34 -5.63 -17.09
N TYR A 40 -14.36 -4.86 -16.00
CA TYR A 40 -13.90 -3.47 -15.99
C TYR A 40 -12.46 -3.34 -16.51
N ILE A 41 -11.54 -4.18 -16.04
CA ILE A 41 -10.14 -4.16 -16.51
C ILE A 41 -10.05 -4.55 -17.98
N ARG A 42 -10.82 -5.54 -18.42
CA ARG A 42 -10.81 -6.03 -19.81
C ARG A 42 -11.20 -4.93 -20.79
N GLU A 43 -12.20 -4.14 -20.44
CA GLU A 43 -12.70 -3.02 -21.25
C GLU A 43 -11.75 -1.81 -21.24
N ASN A 44 -11.05 -1.55 -20.13
CA ASN A 44 -10.31 -0.31 -19.92
C ASN A 44 -8.78 -0.47 -19.89
N LYS A 45 -8.24 -1.69 -20.07
CA LYS A 45 -6.83 -2.03 -19.88
C LYS A 45 -5.88 -1.09 -20.61
N ASP A 46 -6.11 -0.85 -21.91
CA ASP A 46 -5.18 -0.10 -22.75
C ASP A 46 -5.16 1.39 -22.34
N VAL A 47 -6.31 1.93 -21.95
CA VAL A 47 -6.41 3.31 -21.44
C VAL A 47 -5.67 3.42 -20.10
N ILE A 48 -5.89 2.46 -19.18
CA ILE A 48 -5.24 2.44 -17.87
C ILE A 48 -3.72 2.37 -18.03
N VAL A 49 -3.22 1.37 -18.77
CA VAL A 49 -1.78 1.17 -18.98
C VAL A 49 -1.13 2.38 -19.64
N THR A 50 -1.77 2.92 -20.69
CA THR A 50 -1.26 4.12 -21.38
C THR A 50 -1.22 5.34 -20.45
N SER A 51 -2.26 5.55 -19.65
CA SER A 51 -2.32 6.65 -18.69
C SER A 51 -1.23 6.56 -17.61
N ILE A 52 -0.91 5.35 -17.16
CA ILE A 52 0.18 5.13 -16.20
C ILE A 52 1.53 5.46 -16.84
N ARG A 53 1.81 4.92 -18.05
CA ARG A 53 3.06 5.20 -18.79
C ARG A 53 3.25 6.68 -19.06
N ASN A 54 2.18 7.36 -19.44
CA ASN A 54 2.19 8.81 -19.72
C ASN A 54 2.14 9.67 -18.44
N LYS A 55 2.15 9.08 -17.26
CA LYS A 55 2.06 9.78 -15.97
C LYS A 55 0.76 10.60 -15.82
N THR A 56 -0.29 10.27 -16.56
CA THR A 56 -1.59 10.97 -16.50
C THR A 56 -2.62 10.24 -15.63
N TYR A 57 -2.35 8.98 -15.25
CA TYR A 57 -3.23 8.25 -14.33
C TYR A 57 -3.41 9.02 -13.02
N MET A 58 -4.68 9.16 -12.59
CA MET A 58 -5.03 9.79 -11.32
C MET A 58 -5.80 8.79 -10.46
N PRO A 59 -5.23 8.36 -9.32
CA PRO A 59 -5.95 7.54 -8.34
C PRO A 59 -7.22 8.22 -7.86
N LYS A 60 -8.28 7.46 -7.66
CA LYS A 60 -9.51 7.97 -7.06
C LYS A 60 -9.34 8.17 -5.54
N PRO A 61 -10.09 9.11 -4.94
CA PRO A 61 -10.07 9.27 -3.49
C PRO A 61 -10.55 7.98 -2.80
N VAL A 62 -10.04 7.72 -1.59
CA VAL A 62 -10.46 6.56 -0.81
C VAL A 62 -11.81 6.82 -0.14
N ARG A 63 -12.70 5.82 -0.11
CA ARG A 63 -13.97 5.88 0.59
C ARG A 63 -13.75 5.72 2.09
N ARG A 64 -14.14 6.73 2.88
CA ARG A 64 -14.03 6.70 4.35
C ARG A 64 -15.11 5.81 4.94
N VAL A 65 -14.70 4.90 5.80
CA VAL A 65 -15.56 4.11 6.69
C VAL A 65 -14.98 4.10 8.09
N TYR A 66 -15.83 3.86 9.09
CA TYR A 66 -15.43 3.82 10.49
C TYR A 66 -15.69 2.42 11.06
N ILE A 67 -14.68 1.85 11.70
CA ILE A 67 -14.75 0.55 12.35
C ILE A 67 -14.69 0.77 13.86
N PRO A 68 -15.65 0.24 14.65
CA PRO A 68 -15.60 0.33 16.10
C PRO A 68 -14.36 -0.39 16.66
N LYS A 69 -13.75 0.20 17.69
CA LYS A 69 -12.69 -0.43 18.50
C LYS A 69 -13.27 -0.93 19.81
N ASP A 70 -12.59 -1.90 20.43
CA ASP A 70 -12.99 -2.48 21.73
C ASP A 70 -13.14 -1.44 22.86
N ASN A 71 -12.45 -0.31 22.75
CA ASN A 71 -12.51 0.80 23.72
C ASN A 71 -13.61 1.83 23.42
N GLY A 72 -14.57 1.53 22.55
CA GLY A 72 -15.69 2.42 22.16
C GLY A 72 -15.30 3.54 21.18
N LYS A 73 -14.01 3.68 20.83
CA LYS A 73 -13.56 4.64 19.80
C LYS A 73 -13.77 4.06 18.41
N GLN A 74 -13.85 4.93 17.41
CA GLN A 74 -13.91 4.53 16.00
C GLN A 74 -12.53 4.63 15.33
N ARG A 75 -12.20 3.62 14.53
CA ARG A 75 -11.01 3.65 13.68
C ARG A 75 -11.42 4.08 12.26
N PRO A 76 -10.92 5.21 11.76
CA PRO A 76 -11.15 5.58 10.38
C PRO A 76 -10.37 4.66 9.44
N LEU A 77 -11.03 4.15 8.39
CA LEU A 77 -10.44 3.33 7.35
C LEU A 77 -10.73 3.95 5.99
N GLY A 78 -9.76 4.00 5.12
CA GLY A 78 -9.92 4.39 3.72
C GLY A 78 -9.97 3.16 2.81
N ILE A 79 -11.01 3.03 2.00
CA ILE A 79 -11.16 1.93 1.04
C ILE A 79 -10.89 2.48 -0.37
N PRO A 80 -9.74 2.16 -1.00
CA PRO A 80 -9.47 2.50 -2.40
C PRO A 80 -10.40 1.71 -3.33
N THR A 81 -10.53 2.15 -4.58
CA THR A 81 -11.24 1.40 -5.61
C THR A 81 -10.60 0.01 -5.83
N ALA A 82 -11.35 -0.94 -6.35
CA ALA A 82 -10.82 -2.28 -6.64
C ALA A 82 -9.67 -2.22 -7.67
N LEU A 83 -9.77 -1.32 -8.66
CA LEU A 83 -8.71 -1.05 -9.62
C LEU A 83 -7.47 -0.46 -8.95
N ASP A 84 -7.63 0.59 -8.12
CA ASP A 84 -6.48 1.21 -7.43
C ASP A 84 -5.78 0.22 -6.50
N ARG A 85 -6.52 -0.64 -5.80
CA ARG A 85 -5.92 -1.74 -5.01
C ARG A 85 -5.10 -2.69 -5.89
N THR A 86 -5.57 -2.99 -7.10
CA THR A 86 -4.85 -3.86 -8.03
C THR A 86 -3.55 -3.21 -8.50
N ILE A 87 -3.59 -1.93 -8.86
CA ILE A 87 -2.38 -1.19 -9.26
C ILE A 87 -1.41 -1.06 -8.07
N GLN A 88 -1.89 -0.73 -6.88
CA GLN A 88 -1.06 -0.67 -5.66
C GLN A 88 -0.41 -2.04 -5.36
N GLN A 89 -1.17 -3.13 -5.50
CA GLN A 89 -0.64 -4.48 -5.34
C GLN A 89 0.41 -4.82 -6.40
N ALA A 90 0.20 -4.37 -7.65
CA ALA A 90 1.16 -4.57 -8.73
C ALA A 90 2.47 -3.79 -8.50
N ILE A 91 2.39 -2.60 -7.89
CA ILE A 91 3.55 -1.81 -7.47
C ILE A 91 4.28 -2.50 -6.29
N ALA A 92 3.52 -2.93 -5.29
CA ALA A 92 4.09 -3.52 -4.07
C ALA A 92 4.90 -4.80 -4.34
N GLN A 93 4.51 -5.62 -5.31
CA GLN A 93 5.16 -6.90 -5.59
C GLN A 93 6.65 -6.76 -5.92
N PRO A 94 7.08 -6.04 -6.99
CA PRO A 94 8.48 -5.92 -7.30
C PRO A 94 9.25 -5.01 -6.33
N ILE A 95 8.58 -4.01 -5.72
CA ILE A 95 9.22 -3.17 -4.70
C ILE A 95 9.52 -3.99 -3.45
N SER A 96 8.62 -4.88 -3.02
CA SER A 96 8.89 -5.76 -1.88
C SER A 96 10.12 -6.63 -2.12
N ASP A 97 10.28 -7.17 -3.33
CA ASP A 97 11.45 -7.99 -3.67
C ASP A 97 12.76 -7.19 -3.56
N ILE A 98 12.77 -5.92 -4.01
CA ILE A 98 13.94 -5.03 -3.90
C ILE A 98 14.27 -4.73 -2.42
N TYR A 99 13.25 -4.43 -1.61
CA TYR A 99 13.47 -4.01 -0.22
C TYR A 99 13.68 -5.18 0.74
N GLU A 100 13.29 -6.41 0.37
CA GLU A 100 13.49 -7.60 1.20
C GLU A 100 14.97 -7.82 1.51
N GLU A 101 15.86 -7.52 0.59
CA GLU A 101 17.31 -7.61 0.75
C GLU A 101 17.91 -6.55 1.69
N ILE A 102 17.19 -5.44 1.90
CA ILE A 102 17.68 -4.27 2.66
C ILE A 102 17.14 -4.27 4.08
N PHE A 103 15.98 -4.87 4.32
CA PHE A 103 15.37 -4.86 5.64
C PHE A 103 16.21 -5.59 6.67
N SER A 104 16.27 -5.01 7.89
CA SER A 104 16.91 -5.65 9.03
C SER A 104 16.39 -7.09 9.24
N GLU A 105 17.28 -7.99 9.61
CA GLU A 105 16.92 -9.36 10.00
C GLU A 105 15.95 -9.43 11.19
N TYR A 106 15.90 -8.40 12.01
CA TYR A 106 14.99 -8.27 13.16
C TYR A 106 13.64 -7.62 12.81
N SER A 107 13.41 -7.27 11.55
CA SER A 107 12.11 -6.79 11.08
C SER A 107 11.23 -7.97 10.69
N TYR A 108 10.09 -8.17 11.39
CA TYR A 108 9.21 -9.33 11.19
C TYR A 108 7.86 -8.98 10.58
N GLY A 109 7.43 -7.71 10.72
CA GLY A 109 6.11 -7.28 10.27
C GLY A 109 5.98 -7.14 8.76
N PHE A 110 4.88 -7.64 8.19
CA PHE A 110 4.51 -7.48 6.77
C PHE A 110 5.54 -7.96 5.75
N ARG A 111 6.41 -8.89 6.11
CA ARG A 111 7.44 -9.47 5.24
C ARG A 111 7.10 -10.91 4.84
N PRO A 112 7.39 -11.33 3.59
CA PRO A 112 7.20 -12.70 3.17
C PRO A 112 8.10 -13.66 3.96
N GLY A 113 7.56 -14.83 4.33
CA GLY A 113 8.31 -15.85 5.07
C GLY A 113 8.64 -15.50 6.53
N ARG A 114 8.11 -14.39 7.06
CA ARG A 114 8.30 -13.98 8.45
C ARG A 114 6.95 -13.86 9.17
N SER A 115 6.96 -14.13 10.47
CA SER A 115 5.75 -14.16 11.30
C SER A 115 5.96 -13.54 12.68
N CYS A 116 4.86 -13.21 13.36
CA CYS A 116 4.91 -12.79 14.76
C CYS A 116 5.50 -13.88 15.68
N HIS A 117 5.33 -15.16 15.34
CA HIS A 117 5.95 -16.26 16.09
C HIS A 117 7.47 -16.24 15.99
N ASP A 118 8.04 -15.83 14.86
CA ASP A 118 9.49 -15.70 14.72
C ASP A 118 10.03 -14.54 15.58
N ALA A 119 9.30 -13.41 15.65
CA ALA A 119 9.61 -12.32 16.56
C ALA A 119 9.58 -12.76 18.04
N ILE A 120 8.55 -13.54 18.42
CA ILE A 120 8.44 -14.09 19.78
C ILE A 120 9.59 -15.04 20.09
N ARG A 121 9.95 -15.94 19.18
CA ARG A 121 11.11 -16.84 19.36
C ARG A 121 12.40 -16.06 19.57
N GLN A 122 12.62 -14.99 18.81
CA GLN A 122 13.80 -14.14 18.97
C GLN A 122 13.80 -13.43 20.33
N ALA A 123 12.65 -12.88 20.76
CA ALA A 123 12.51 -12.28 22.07
C ALA A 123 12.81 -13.27 23.22
N LEU A 124 12.28 -14.50 23.13
CA LEU A 124 12.57 -15.58 24.08
C LEU A 124 14.06 -15.93 24.09
N CYS A 125 14.73 -15.93 22.93
CA CYS A 125 16.16 -16.17 22.86
C CYS A 125 16.94 -15.09 23.67
N TYR A 126 16.58 -13.83 23.54
CA TYR A 126 17.21 -12.77 24.34
C TYR A 126 16.96 -12.93 25.83
N LEU A 127 15.73 -13.22 26.25
CA LEU A 127 15.41 -13.46 27.67
C LEU A 127 16.20 -14.63 28.25
N ASN A 128 16.32 -15.74 27.52
CA ASN A 128 17.11 -16.91 27.94
C ASN A 128 18.62 -16.63 28.01
N ASN A 129 19.10 -15.63 27.27
CA ASN A 129 20.49 -15.16 27.33
C ASN A 129 20.74 -14.09 28.43
N GLY A 130 19.76 -13.84 29.30
CA GLY A 130 19.91 -12.97 30.46
C GLY A 130 19.57 -11.50 30.24
N TYR A 131 18.95 -11.14 29.10
CA TYR A 131 18.42 -9.79 28.91
C TYR A 131 17.10 -9.63 29.66
N GLU A 132 17.06 -8.77 30.67
CA GLU A 132 15.91 -8.58 31.56
C GLU A 132 15.10 -7.32 31.27
N TRP A 133 15.70 -6.36 30.57
CA TRP A 133 15.06 -5.07 30.28
C TRP A 133 14.48 -5.04 28.89
N VAL A 134 13.23 -4.57 28.79
CA VAL A 134 12.52 -4.37 27.52
C VAL A 134 12.19 -2.90 27.37
N VAL A 135 12.53 -2.32 26.22
CA VAL A 135 12.09 -0.98 25.82
C VAL A 135 11.07 -1.15 24.71
N ASP A 136 9.84 -0.69 24.95
CA ASP A 136 8.74 -0.69 23.98
C ASP A 136 8.60 0.72 23.38
N ILE A 137 8.67 0.82 22.05
CA ILE A 137 8.58 2.09 21.32
C ILE A 137 7.55 1.93 20.22
N ASP A 138 6.54 2.81 20.19
CA ASP A 138 5.54 2.89 19.12
C ASP A 138 5.47 4.31 18.54
N ILE A 139 5.26 4.41 17.24
CA ILE A 139 5.14 5.70 16.53
C ILE A 139 3.66 6.02 16.36
N GLU A 140 3.21 7.05 17.08
CA GLU A 140 1.81 7.49 17.01
C GLU A 140 1.42 7.93 15.60
N GLN A 141 0.35 7.34 15.06
CA GLN A 141 -0.22 7.71 13.75
C GLN A 141 0.83 7.73 12.61
N PHE A 142 1.74 6.77 12.59
CA PHE A 142 2.85 6.74 11.63
C PHE A 142 2.40 6.96 10.19
N PHE A 143 1.37 6.23 9.72
CA PHE A 143 0.89 6.33 8.34
C PHE A 143 0.21 7.67 8.03
N ASP A 144 -0.32 8.36 9.04
CA ASP A 144 -0.97 9.67 8.86
C ASP A 144 0.03 10.83 8.96
N ARG A 145 1.24 10.57 9.49
CA ARG A 145 2.29 11.58 9.73
C ARG A 145 3.54 11.41 8.88
N VAL A 146 3.61 10.38 8.03
CA VAL A 146 4.77 10.17 7.17
C VAL A 146 4.95 11.34 6.20
N ASN A 147 6.14 11.93 6.17
CA ASN A 147 6.46 12.97 5.19
C ASN A 147 6.61 12.35 3.79
N HIS A 148 5.71 12.69 2.87
CA HIS A 148 5.67 12.11 1.52
C HIS A 148 6.94 12.39 0.71
N ASP A 149 7.51 13.59 0.83
CA ASP A 149 8.72 13.94 0.08
C ASP A 149 9.91 13.13 0.57
N LYS A 150 10.03 12.94 1.90
CA LYS A 150 11.07 12.11 2.49
C LYS A 150 10.90 10.64 2.11
N LEU A 151 9.68 10.13 2.12
CA LEU A 151 9.39 8.76 1.67
C LEU A 151 9.80 8.56 0.20
N ILE A 152 9.42 9.48 -0.68
CA ILE A 152 9.80 9.41 -2.11
C ILE A 152 11.32 9.54 -2.29
N GLN A 153 12.00 10.33 -1.46
CA GLN A 153 13.46 10.43 -1.48
C GLN A 153 14.13 9.10 -1.11
N ILE A 154 13.67 8.45 -0.04
CA ILE A 154 14.16 7.12 0.38
C ILE A 154 13.89 6.07 -0.71
N LEU A 155 12.68 6.07 -1.27
CA LEU A 155 12.36 5.15 -2.36
C LEU A 155 13.27 5.35 -3.58
N ARG A 156 13.66 6.59 -3.89
CA ARG A 156 14.53 6.90 -5.03
C ARG A 156 15.94 6.31 -4.90
N GLU A 157 16.40 6.01 -3.71
CA GLU A 157 17.71 5.39 -3.49
C GLU A 157 17.79 3.98 -4.13
N GLN A 158 16.67 3.27 -4.19
CA GLN A 158 16.59 1.91 -4.73
C GLN A 158 15.77 1.85 -6.04
N VAL A 159 14.78 2.72 -6.19
CA VAL A 159 13.88 2.76 -7.34
C VAL A 159 14.26 3.90 -8.27
N ASN A 160 15.09 3.60 -9.28
CA ASN A 160 15.49 4.58 -10.28
C ASN A 160 14.49 4.64 -11.46
N ASP A 161 13.21 4.84 -11.16
CA ASP A 161 12.13 4.93 -12.14
C ASP A 161 11.17 6.06 -11.79
N SER A 162 11.26 7.13 -12.56
CA SER A 162 10.47 8.35 -12.32
C SER A 162 8.96 8.15 -12.52
N THR A 163 8.55 7.19 -13.35
CA THR A 163 7.14 6.90 -13.61
C THR A 163 6.53 6.18 -12.42
N THR A 164 7.22 5.17 -11.89
CA THR A 164 6.83 4.46 -10.66
C THR A 164 6.76 5.42 -9.47
N LEU A 165 7.79 6.23 -9.23
CA LEU A 165 7.81 7.20 -8.12
C LEU A 165 6.70 8.25 -8.24
N ASN A 166 6.41 8.72 -9.46
CA ASN A 166 5.30 9.63 -9.71
C ASN A 166 3.94 8.99 -9.35
N LEU A 167 3.74 7.74 -9.77
CA LEU A 167 2.52 7.00 -9.49
C LEU A 167 2.32 6.78 -7.98
N ILE A 168 3.38 6.39 -7.25
CA ILE A 168 3.36 6.26 -5.79
C ILE A 168 2.99 7.61 -5.15
N ARG A 169 3.62 8.71 -5.58
CA ARG A 169 3.31 10.05 -5.07
C ARG A 169 1.85 10.44 -5.26
N LYS A 170 1.25 10.07 -6.40
CA LYS A 170 -0.18 10.30 -6.66
C LYS A 170 -1.07 9.52 -5.70
N TYR A 171 -0.73 8.27 -5.39
CA TYR A 171 -1.43 7.49 -4.37
C TYR A 171 -1.33 8.10 -2.97
N LEU A 172 -0.16 8.60 -2.60
CA LEU A 172 0.03 9.28 -1.32
C LEU A 172 -0.82 10.55 -1.21
N LYS A 173 -1.01 11.26 -2.34
CA LYS A 173 -1.81 12.49 -2.42
C LYS A 173 -3.31 12.26 -2.68
N ALA A 174 -3.72 11.02 -2.99
CA ALA A 174 -5.12 10.70 -3.25
C ALA A 174 -5.99 11.12 -2.07
N GLY A 175 -7.06 11.88 -2.35
CA GLY A 175 -7.97 12.43 -1.36
C GLY A 175 -8.79 11.37 -0.62
N VAL A 176 -9.60 11.84 0.31
CA VAL A 176 -10.55 11.02 1.07
C VAL A 176 -11.96 11.50 0.78
N MET A 177 -12.83 10.60 0.35
CA MET A 177 -14.25 10.85 0.16
C MET A 177 -15.00 10.50 1.45
N GLU A 178 -15.60 11.49 2.07
CA GLU A 178 -16.39 11.34 3.28
C GLU A 178 -17.73 12.07 3.12
N ASN A 179 -18.83 11.34 3.29
CA ASN A 179 -20.20 11.88 3.14
C ASN A 179 -20.44 12.61 1.80
N GLY A 180 -19.88 12.10 0.70
CA GLY A 180 -20.00 12.70 -0.63
C GLY A 180 -19.11 13.94 -0.87
N LEU A 181 -18.28 14.32 0.08
CA LEU A 181 -17.33 15.43 -0.04
C LEU A 181 -15.90 14.89 -0.11
N GLU A 182 -15.15 15.34 -1.10
CA GLU A 182 -13.73 15.05 -1.20
C GLU A 182 -12.94 15.99 -0.27
N LYS A 183 -12.13 15.40 0.60
CA LYS A 183 -11.22 16.12 1.49
C LYS A 183 -9.78 15.75 1.14
N ALA A 184 -8.90 16.78 1.08
CA ALA A 184 -7.47 16.53 1.00
C ALA A 184 -6.99 15.77 2.25
N ARG A 185 -5.96 14.93 2.11
CA ARG A 185 -5.31 14.33 3.27
C ARG A 185 -4.69 15.40 4.16
N SER A 186 -4.75 15.19 5.48
CA SER A 186 -4.33 16.17 6.50
C SER A 186 -2.87 16.61 6.44
N GLU A 187 -2.02 15.95 5.67
CA GLU A 187 -0.58 16.22 5.54
C GLU A 187 -0.24 17.45 4.69
N GLU A 188 -1.16 17.99 3.90
CA GLU A 188 -0.95 19.22 3.11
C GLU A 188 -1.04 20.52 3.92
N ARG A 189 -1.23 20.44 5.23
CA ARG A 189 -1.39 21.62 6.11
C ARG A 189 -0.13 21.98 6.90
N ARG A 190 1.06 21.77 6.31
CA ARG A 190 2.30 22.31 6.90
C ARG A 190 3.20 22.90 5.83
#